data_ca8c705bc42825dbcf27303827004a0a
#
_entry.id   ca8c705bc42825dbcf27303827004a0a
#
_cell.length_a   1.000
_cell.length_b   1.000
_cell.length_c   1.000
_cell.angle_alpha   90.00
_cell.angle_beta   90.00
_cell.angle_gamma   90.00
#
_symmetry.space_group_name_H-M   'P 1'
#
loop_
_entity.id
_entity.type
_entity.pdbx_description
1 polymer ?
#
loop_
_entity_poly.entity_id
_entity_poly.type
_entity_poly.pdbx_seq_one_letter_code
_entity_poly.pdbx_strand_id
1 'polypeptide(L)'
;MDGKFACGRGRNGRIMRGNIVRSEEWVVMRYSSVLDLHTHTVASGHAYCSLREMAKVASEKGLEVLGVTEHAPGMPGTCHQYYFDNLRVVPREMYGIQLLLGSEVNILDARGTVDLPERTLERMDVVIASLHIPCMKPGSKLENTESYLNVMKNPYVNIIGHPDDGRYEIDYEALVQGAKEYGKVLELNNHSMEPDCNRQNAVENDREMLELCKKYQVPVVMDSDAHFDLLIGEFDLARNLLEKLDFPDELVLNRSVDAIRRYVNRKI
;
A
#
# COMPACT_ATOMS: atom_id res chain seq x y z
N MET A 1 -33.57 32.31 -49.20
CA MET A 1 -34.50 33.20 -48.45
C MET A 1 -33.74 33.74 -47.27
N ASP A 2 -33.42 35.00 -47.40
CA ASP A 2 -32.57 35.75 -46.48
C ASP A 2 -33.36 36.14 -45.24
N GLY A 3 -32.73 36.09 -44.09
CA GLY A 3 -33.23 36.62 -42.84
C GLY A 3 -32.10 37.25 -42.02
N LYS A 4 -31.69 38.46 -42.44
CA LYS A 4 -30.86 39.38 -41.67
C LYS A 4 -31.66 39.89 -40.47
N PHE A 5 -31.09 39.86 -39.28
CA PHE A 5 -31.52 40.74 -38.22
C PHE A 5 -30.37 41.60 -37.69
N ALA A 6 -30.74 42.89 -37.56
CA ALA A 6 -29.88 44.03 -37.43
C ALA A 6 -29.32 44.24 -36.02
N CYS A 7 -28.15 44.87 -36.01
CA CYS A 7 -27.45 45.46 -34.89
C CYS A 7 -28.27 46.62 -34.25
N GLY A 8 -28.53 46.56 -32.95
CA GLY A 8 -28.98 47.64 -32.12
C GLY A 8 -27.92 48.05 -31.12
N ARG A 9 -27.22 49.18 -31.33
CA ARG A 9 -26.36 49.82 -30.34
C ARG A 9 -27.25 50.62 -29.35
N GLY A 10 -27.14 50.27 -28.09
CA GLY A 10 -27.64 51.04 -26.96
C GLY A 10 -26.53 51.41 -25.99
N ARG A 11 -26.45 52.66 -25.60
CA ARG A 11 -25.36 53.31 -24.85
C ARG A 11 -25.39 52.94 -23.36
N ASN A 12 -24.16 52.89 -22.80
CA ASN A 12 -23.81 53.14 -21.39
C ASN A 12 -24.53 52.34 -20.28
N GLY A 13 -24.01 51.18 -19.99
CA GLY A 13 -24.19 50.50 -18.72
C GLY A 13 -22.85 49.98 -18.20
N ARG A 14 -22.36 50.60 -17.13
CA ARG A 14 -21.14 50.23 -16.42
C ARG A 14 -21.39 48.85 -15.80
N ILE A 15 -20.82 47.78 -16.37
CA ILE A 15 -20.86 46.44 -15.78
C ILE A 15 -19.88 46.45 -14.62
N MET A 16 -20.43 46.51 -13.40
CA MET A 16 -19.64 46.17 -12.19
C MET A 16 -19.32 44.69 -12.25
N ARG A 17 -18.08 44.37 -12.52
CA ARG A 17 -17.56 43.00 -12.32
C ARG A 17 -17.53 42.76 -10.83
N GLY A 18 -18.54 42.09 -10.33
CA GLY A 18 -18.50 41.47 -9.02
C GLY A 18 -17.44 40.38 -9.06
N ASN A 19 -16.32 40.58 -8.36
CA ASN A 19 -15.35 39.51 -8.06
C ASN A 19 -16.09 38.53 -7.17
N ILE A 20 -16.56 37.43 -7.74
CA ILE A 20 -16.86 36.22 -6.95
C ILE A 20 -15.53 35.63 -6.58
N VAL A 21 -15.01 36.03 -5.43
CA VAL A 21 -13.95 35.26 -4.75
C VAL A 21 -14.63 34.00 -4.25
N ARG A 22 -14.58 32.92 -5.03
CA ARG A 22 -14.78 31.61 -4.49
C ARG A 22 -13.53 31.32 -3.67
N SER A 23 -13.65 31.34 -2.34
CA SER A 23 -12.73 30.66 -1.47
C SER A 23 -12.77 29.18 -1.86
N GLU A 24 -11.78 28.70 -2.60
CA GLU A 24 -11.51 27.27 -2.67
C GLU A 24 -11.04 26.88 -1.26
N GLU A 25 -11.98 26.51 -0.41
CA GLU A 25 -11.65 25.73 0.77
C GLU A 25 -11.17 24.38 0.23
N TRP A 26 -9.83 24.20 0.24
CA TRP A 26 -9.22 22.90 0.03
C TRP A 26 -9.72 22.01 1.16
N VAL A 27 -10.66 21.12 0.85
CA VAL A 27 -11.01 20.03 1.77
C VAL A 27 -9.78 19.14 1.84
N VAL A 28 -8.96 19.34 2.86
CA VAL A 28 -7.87 18.43 3.15
C VAL A 28 -8.53 17.10 3.55
N MET A 29 -8.46 16.12 2.66
CA MET A 29 -8.95 14.78 2.98
C MET A 29 -8.12 14.24 4.14
N ARG A 30 -8.79 13.82 5.19
CA ARG A 30 -8.15 13.09 6.29
C ARG A 30 -7.52 11.81 5.71
N TYR A 31 -6.36 11.44 6.19
CA TYR A 31 -5.56 10.30 5.67
C TYR A 31 -5.17 10.43 4.19
N SER A 32 -4.77 11.62 3.75
CA SER A 32 -4.14 11.78 2.44
C SER A 32 -2.89 10.91 2.34
N SER A 33 -2.64 10.34 1.16
CA SER A 33 -1.47 9.49 0.92
C SER A 33 -0.56 10.10 -0.12
N VAL A 34 0.75 10.11 0.18
CA VAL A 34 1.81 10.45 -0.77
C VAL A 34 2.58 9.21 -1.24
N LEU A 35 2.19 8.02 -0.78
CA LEU A 35 2.88 6.77 -1.11
C LEU A 35 1.90 5.59 -1.22
N ASP A 36 2.32 4.59 -1.99
CA ASP A 36 1.72 3.26 -2.10
C ASP A 36 2.86 2.27 -2.18
N LEU A 37 2.99 1.37 -1.20
CA LEU A 37 4.17 0.51 -1.07
C LEU A 37 3.94 -0.93 -1.50
N HIS A 38 2.70 -1.31 -1.78
CA HIS A 38 2.34 -2.66 -2.18
C HIS A 38 1.69 -2.64 -3.57
N THR A 39 2.54 -2.82 -4.59
CA THR A 39 2.07 -2.88 -5.98
C THR A 39 2.85 -3.92 -6.79
N HIS A 40 2.22 -4.46 -7.82
CA HIS A 40 2.69 -5.55 -8.64
C HIS A 40 2.74 -5.17 -10.11
N THR A 41 3.74 -5.70 -10.82
CA THR A 41 3.87 -5.57 -12.27
C THR A 41 3.70 -6.93 -12.96
N VAL A 42 3.83 -6.97 -14.28
CA VAL A 42 3.84 -8.21 -15.07
C VAL A 42 4.85 -9.26 -14.55
N ALA A 43 5.83 -8.86 -13.74
CA ALA A 43 6.79 -9.77 -13.15
C ALA A 43 6.17 -10.69 -12.09
N SER A 44 5.08 -10.27 -11.44
CA SER A 44 4.30 -11.10 -10.51
C SER A 44 3.44 -12.17 -11.17
N GLY A 45 3.38 -12.19 -12.53
CA GLY A 45 2.73 -13.25 -13.33
C GLY A 45 1.22 -13.11 -13.48
N HIS A 46 0.54 -12.42 -12.57
CA HIS A 46 -0.90 -12.15 -12.62
C HIS A 46 -1.25 -10.67 -12.43
N ALA A 47 -0.28 -9.79 -12.57
CA ALA A 47 -0.46 -8.36 -12.77
C ALA A 47 -0.17 -7.99 -14.24
N TYR A 48 -0.64 -6.83 -14.72
CA TYR A 48 -0.76 -6.61 -16.16
C TYR A 48 -0.01 -5.39 -16.69
N CYS A 49 0.60 -4.57 -15.82
CA CYS A 49 1.32 -3.38 -16.22
C CYS A 49 2.83 -3.54 -16.00
N SER A 50 3.62 -2.84 -16.82
CA SER A 50 5.07 -2.75 -16.61
C SER A 50 5.40 -1.76 -15.48
N LEU A 51 6.61 -1.88 -14.90
CA LEU A 51 7.11 -0.93 -13.89
C LEU A 51 7.02 0.53 -14.36
N ARG A 52 7.24 0.80 -15.66
CA ARG A 52 7.16 2.17 -16.18
C ARG A 52 5.74 2.71 -16.25
N GLU A 53 4.76 1.87 -16.59
CA GLU A 53 3.34 2.24 -16.58
C GLU A 53 2.89 2.52 -15.15
N MET A 54 3.22 1.64 -14.21
CA MET A 54 2.92 1.82 -12.79
C MET A 54 3.51 3.13 -12.25
N ALA A 55 4.80 3.37 -12.47
CA ALA A 55 5.48 4.58 -12.00
C ALA A 55 4.91 5.87 -12.63
N LYS A 56 4.50 5.81 -13.91
CA LYS A 56 3.90 6.94 -14.59
C LYS A 56 2.54 7.30 -13.97
N VAL A 57 1.67 6.32 -13.79
CA VAL A 57 0.34 6.55 -13.21
C VAL A 57 0.45 6.99 -11.74
N ALA A 58 1.36 6.42 -10.94
CA ALA A 58 1.64 6.87 -9.59
C ALA A 58 1.99 8.36 -9.54
N SER A 59 2.88 8.81 -10.46
CA SER A 59 3.23 10.23 -10.59
C SER A 59 2.03 11.10 -11.01
N GLU A 60 1.22 10.66 -11.96
CA GLU A 60 0.03 11.37 -12.44
C GLU A 60 -1.05 11.48 -11.34
N LYS A 61 -1.13 10.50 -10.43
CA LYS A 61 -1.99 10.53 -9.23
C LYS A 61 -1.42 11.35 -8.08
N GLY A 62 -0.21 11.90 -8.21
CA GLY A 62 0.42 12.78 -7.23
C GLY A 62 1.12 12.06 -6.08
N LEU A 63 1.42 10.77 -6.22
CA LEU A 63 2.27 10.08 -5.26
C LEU A 63 3.72 10.57 -5.36
N GLU A 64 4.41 10.58 -4.23
CA GLU A 64 5.84 10.90 -4.12
C GLU A 64 6.71 9.63 -4.09
N VAL A 65 6.13 8.52 -3.61
CA VAL A 65 6.81 7.22 -3.49
C VAL A 65 5.92 6.10 -3.99
N LEU A 66 6.48 5.22 -4.83
CA LEU A 66 5.85 3.96 -5.24
C LEU A 66 6.75 2.78 -4.82
N GLY A 67 6.21 1.86 -4.04
CA GLY A 67 6.79 0.54 -3.79
C GLY A 67 6.40 -0.43 -4.91
N VAL A 68 7.38 -1.06 -5.55
CA VAL A 68 7.15 -2.16 -6.49
C VAL A 68 7.65 -3.43 -5.81
N THR A 69 6.70 -4.22 -5.30
CA THR A 69 6.94 -5.32 -4.36
C THR A 69 6.40 -6.63 -4.93
N GLU A 70 7.03 -7.07 -6.01
CA GLU A 70 6.63 -8.29 -6.73
C GLU A 70 6.52 -9.50 -5.81
N HIS A 71 5.59 -10.38 -6.10
CA HIS A 71 5.53 -11.68 -5.44
C HIS A 71 6.83 -12.46 -5.59
N ALA A 72 7.34 -12.98 -4.48
CA ALA A 72 8.52 -13.82 -4.44
C ALA A 72 8.29 -15.21 -5.06
N PRO A 73 9.34 -15.97 -5.39
CA PRO A 73 9.30 -17.18 -6.24
C PRO A 73 8.37 -18.31 -5.78
N GLY A 74 7.93 -18.33 -4.52
CA GLY A 74 6.97 -19.31 -4.02
C GLY A 74 5.56 -19.16 -4.61
N MET A 75 5.20 -17.96 -5.07
CA MET A 75 3.91 -17.72 -5.69
C MET A 75 3.89 -18.27 -7.13
N PRO A 76 2.84 -19.04 -7.54
CA PRO A 76 2.75 -19.58 -8.90
C PRO A 76 2.72 -18.49 -9.96
N GLY A 77 3.53 -18.66 -11.01
CA GLY A 77 3.56 -17.76 -12.17
C GLY A 77 4.45 -16.54 -12.06
N THR A 78 5.03 -16.27 -10.88
CA THR A 78 5.92 -15.14 -10.65
C THR A 78 7.31 -15.31 -11.27
N CYS A 79 8.11 -14.25 -11.18
CA CYS A 79 9.47 -14.21 -11.71
C CYS A 79 10.46 -15.03 -10.86
N HIS A 80 11.58 -15.37 -11.48
CA HIS A 80 12.67 -16.06 -10.82
C HIS A 80 13.46 -15.14 -9.88
N GLN A 81 14.16 -15.70 -8.87
CA GLN A 81 15.05 -14.97 -7.95
C GLN A 81 15.98 -13.98 -8.65
N TYR A 82 16.43 -14.25 -9.88
CA TYR A 82 17.30 -13.35 -10.64
C TYR A 82 16.67 -11.99 -10.95
N TYR A 83 15.34 -11.88 -11.02
CA TYR A 83 14.64 -10.60 -11.13
C TYR A 83 15.01 -9.71 -9.94
N PHE A 84 14.88 -10.23 -8.73
CA PHE A 84 15.17 -9.51 -7.49
C PHE A 84 16.66 -9.19 -7.33
N ASP A 85 17.54 -10.14 -7.65
CA ASP A 85 18.99 -9.92 -7.61
C ASP A 85 19.45 -8.82 -8.60
N ASN A 86 18.66 -8.54 -9.66
CA ASN A 86 18.98 -7.56 -10.68
C ASN A 86 18.24 -6.21 -10.53
N LEU A 87 17.41 -6.01 -9.49
CA LEU A 87 16.72 -4.73 -9.22
C LEU A 87 17.70 -3.54 -9.11
N ARG A 88 18.97 -3.80 -8.88
CA ARG A 88 20.05 -2.79 -8.85
C ARG A 88 20.22 -1.98 -10.13
N VAL A 89 19.77 -2.48 -11.30
CA VAL A 89 19.88 -1.77 -12.57
C VAL A 89 18.72 -0.79 -12.81
N VAL A 90 17.67 -0.87 -12.00
CA VAL A 90 16.51 0.00 -12.13
C VAL A 90 16.77 1.32 -11.40
N PRO A 91 16.57 2.47 -12.06
CA PRO A 91 16.63 3.77 -11.40
C PRO A 91 15.66 3.83 -10.20
N ARG A 92 16.09 4.50 -9.12
CA ARG A 92 15.26 4.72 -7.92
C ARG A 92 14.45 6.02 -7.98
N GLU A 93 14.47 6.68 -9.12
CA GLU A 93 13.64 7.84 -9.43
C GLU A 93 13.14 7.72 -10.88
N MET A 94 11.85 7.93 -11.09
CA MET A 94 11.22 7.88 -12.40
C MET A 94 9.97 8.78 -12.39
N TYR A 95 9.81 9.58 -13.44
CA TYR A 95 8.69 10.54 -13.57
C TYR A 95 8.55 11.50 -12.39
N GLY A 96 9.65 11.81 -11.69
CA GLY A 96 9.66 12.74 -10.56
C GLY A 96 9.23 12.13 -9.22
N ILE A 97 8.99 10.82 -9.16
CA ILE A 97 8.69 10.09 -7.92
C ILE A 97 9.84 9.15 -7.55
N GLN A 98 9.93 8.81 -6.28
CA GLN A 98 10.87 7.81 -5.79
C GLN A 98 10.29 6.40 -5.94
N LEU A 99 11.15 5.44 -6.32
CA LEU A 99 10.81 4.02 -6.38
C LEU A 99 11.49 3.27 -5.26
N LEU A 100 10.72 2.52 -4.48
CA LEU A 100 11.20 1.51 -3.56
C LEU A 100 11.01 0.15 -4.20
N LEU A 101 12.12 -0.51 -4.55
CA LEU A 101 12.10 -1.79 -5.24
C LEU A 101 12.34 -2.93 -4.24
N GLY A 102 11.38 -3.83 -4.17
CA GLY A 102 11.38 -4.86 -3.17
C GLY A 102 10.65 -6.12 -3.58
N SER A 103 10.12 -6.79 -2.58
CA SER A 103 9.32 -8.00 -2.78
C SER A 103 8.27 -8.14 -1.69
N GLU A 104 7.14 -8.68 -2.09
CA GLU A 104 6.22 -9.35 -1.19
C GLU A 104 6.66 -10.82 -1.08
N VAL A 105 7.38 -11.13 0.01
CA VAL A 105 7.86 -12.48 0.28
C VAL A 105 6.77 -13.34 0.89
N ASN A 106 6.77 -14.62 0.52
CA ASN A 106 5.83 -15.58 1.07
C ASN A 106 6.37 -16.16 2.37
N ILE A 107 5.56 -16.15 3.42
CA ILE A 107 5.82 -16.90 4.64
C ILE A 107 5.48 -18.37 4.35
N LEU A 108 6.42 -19.28 4.57
CA LEU A 108 6.33 -20.69 4.15
C LEU A 108 5.97 -21.65 5.28
N ASP A 109 6.22 -21.26 6.52
CA ASP A 109 5.98 -22.09 7.69
C ASP A 109 5.84 -21.27 8.99
N ALA A 110 5.44 -21.93 10.07
CA ALA A 110 5.32 -21.33 11.39
C ALA A 110 6.64 -20.79 11.98
N ARG A 111 7.79 -21.15 11.42
CA ARG A 111 9.09 -20.60 11.82
C ARG A 111 9.41 -19.25 11.20
N GLY A 112 8.52 -18.76 10.31
CA GLY A 112 8.74 -17.51 9.60
C GLY A 112 9.76 -17.60 8.46
N THR A 113 9.97 -18.81 7.91
CA THR A 113 10.80 -19.00 6.73
C THR A 113 10.20 -18.29 5.54
N VAL A 114 11.02 -17.57 4.77
CA VAL A 114 10.60 -16.88 3.53
C VAL A 114 11.31 -17.45 2.31
N ASP A 115 10.75 -17.23 1.14
CA ASP A 115 11.17 -17.83 -0.13
C ASP A 115 12.26 -17.06 -0.88
N LEU A 116 12.81 -15.99 -0.30
CA LEU A 116 14.00 -15.33 -0.81
C LEU A 116 15.14 -15.41 0.21
N PRO A 117 16.38 -15.65 -0.25
CA PRO A 117 17.52 -15.74 0.66
C PRO A 117 17.91 -14.36 1.19
N GLU A 118 18.48 -14.34 2.41
CA GLU A 118 18.90 -13.13 3.14
C GLU A 118 19.73 -12.17 2.28
N ARG A 119 20.71 -12.67 1.53
CA ARG A 119 21.55 -11.87 0.61
C ARG A 119 20.76 -11.08 -0.44
N THR A 120 19.55 -11.56 -0.82
CA THR A 120 18.66 -10.88 -1.76
C THR A 120 17.83 -9.84 -1.02
N LEU A 121 17.29 -10.20 0.16
CA LEU A 121 16.51 -9.29 1.02
C LEU A 121 17.32 -8.05 1.45
N GLU A 122 18.59 -8.24 1.83
CA GLU A 122 19.53 -7.17 2.22
C GLU A 122 19.66 -6.05 1.17
N ARG A 123 19.41 -6.37 -0.12
CA ARG A 123 19.54 -5.41 -1.23
C ARG A 123 18.23 -4.73 -1.60
N MET A 124 17.13 -5.12 -0.99
CA MET A 124 15.82 -4.56 -1.27
C MET A 124 15.60 -3.26 -0.50
N ASP A 125 14.88 -2.37 -1.12
CA ASP A 125 14.53 -1.07 -0.52
C ASP A 125 13.39 -1.23 0.50
N VAL A 126 12.46 -2.18 0.25
CA VAL A 126 11.33 -2.53 1.11
C VAL A 126 10.97 -4.00 0.94
N VAL A 127 10.58 -4.67 2.03
CA VAL A 127 10.13 -6.07 2.02
C VAL A 127 8.81 -6.18 2.79
N ILE A 128 7.79 -6.69 2.13
CA ILE A 128 6.51 -7.06 2.72
C ILE A 128 6.53 -8.57 2.94
N ALA A 129 6.01 -9.06 4.05
CA ALA A 129 5.89 -10.49 4.32
C ALA A 129 4.43 -10.89 4.51
N SER A 130 3.94 -11.83 3.72
CA SER A 130 2.53 -12.20 3.64
C SER A 130 2.30 -13.70 3.68
N LEU A 131 1.10 -14.09 4.14
CA LEU A 131 0.60 -15.46 4.02
C LEU A 131 -0.24 -15.58 2.75
N HIS A 132 0.12 -16.54 1.90
CA HIS A 132 -0.60 -16.85 0.67
C HIS A 132 -0.96 -18.33 0.59
N ILE A 133 -2.20 -18.63 0.26
CA ILE A 133 -2.75 -20.03 0.16
C ILE A 133 -1.88 -20.95 -0.70
N PRO A 134 -1.31 -20.51 -1.85
CA PRO A 134 -0.43 -21.38 -2.64
C PRO A 134 0.90 -21.73 -1.95
N CYS A 135 1.36 -20.91 -1.02
CA CYS A 135 2.69 -21.02 -0.40
C CYS A 135 2.64 -21.67 0.99
N MET A 136 1.62 -21.33 1.78
CA MET A 136 1.39 -21.92 3.10
C MET A 136 -0.11 -22.18 3.28
N LYS A 137 -0.47 -23.41 3.59
CA LYS A 137 -1.87 -23.73 3.95
C LYS A 137 -2.19 -23.18 5.34
N PRO A 138 -3.43 -22.70 5.56
CA PRO A 138 -3.89 -22.32 6.88
C PRO A 138 -3.69 -23.45 7.90
N GLY A 139 -3.01 -23.12 8.99
CA GLY A 139 -2.83 -24.01 10.14
C GLY A 139 -3.79 -23.65 11.29
N SER A 140 -3.44 -24.09 12.50
CA SER A 140 -4.13 -23.62 13.71
C SER A 140 -3.86 -22.13 13.94
N LYS A 141 -4.72 -21.47 14.73
CA LYS A 141 -4.53 -20.06 15.15
C LYS A 141 -3.12 -19.81 15.68
N LEU A 142 -2.60 -20.75 16.49
CA LEU A 142 -1.26 -20.65 17.05
C LEU A 142 -0.19 -20.67 15.94
N GLU A 143 -0.24 -21.65 15.02
CA GLU A 143 0.74 -21.78 13.94
C GLU A 143 0.72 -20.57 13.00
N ASN A 144 -0.47 -20.07 12.64
CA ASN A 144 -0.59 -18.89 11.80
C ASN A 144 -0.04 -17.64 12.52
N THR A 145 -0.32 -17.47 13.82
CA THR A 145 0.21 -16.37 14.61
C THR A 145 1.75 -16.46 14.73
N GLU A 146 2.28 -17.65 15.04
CA GLU A 146 3.72 -17.88 15.13
C GLU A 146 4.45 -17.58 13.83
N SER A 147 3.84 -17.87 12.67
CA SER A 147 4.45 -17.56 11.38
C SER A 147 4.69 -16.05 11.19
N TYR A 148 3.73 -15.20 11.58
CA TYR A 148 3.92 -13.74 11.58
C TYR A 148 4.93 -13.29 12.64
N LEU A 149 4.83 -13.78 13.89
CA LEU A 149 5.75 -13.38 14.96
C LEU A 149 7.19 -13.78 14.63
N ASN A 150 7.39 -14.91 13.99
CA ASN A 150 8.73 -15.39 13.64
C ASN A 150 9.30 -14.64 12.42
N VAL A 151 8.50 -14.32 11.39
CA VAL A 151 8.97 -13.53 10.25
C VAL A 151 9.33 -12.09 10.66
N MET A 152 8.65 -11.51 11.65
CA MET A 152 8.98 -10.18 12.18
C MET A 152 10.40 -10.10 12.77
N LYS A 153 10.99 -11.22 13.19
CA LYS A 153 12.38 -11.29 13.68
C LYS A 153 13.41 -11.09 12.56
N ASN A 154 12.98 -11.24 11.30
CA ASN A 154 13.86 -10.97 10.16
C ASN A 154 14.11 -9.46 10.05
N PRO A 155 15.36 -8.98 10.13
CA PRO A 155 15.65 -7.55 10.12
C PRO A 155 15.33 -6.86 8.81
N TYR A 156 15.26 -7.59 7.69
CA TYR A 156 14.98 -7.04 6.37
C TYR A 156 13.49 -6.90 6.05
N VAL A 157 12.61 -7.62 6.77
CA VAL A 157 11.15 -7.45 6.64
C VAL A 157 10.73 -6.14 7.29
N ASN A 158 9.96 -5.34 6.57
CA ASN A 158 9.52 -4.02 6.98
C ASN A 158 8.04 -3.98 7.34
N ILE A 159 7.21 -4.61 6.49
CA ILE A 159 5.76 -4.54 6.53
C ILE A 159 5.21 -5.97 6.63
N ILE A 160 4.19 -6.16 7.43
CA ILE A 160 3.38 -7.39 7.46
C ILE A 160 2.17 -7.14 6.56
N GLY A 161 2.14 -7.86 5.43
CA GLY A 161 1.13 -7.70 4.39
C GLY A 161 -0.18 -8.38 4.75
N HIS A 162 -1.29 -7.71 4.47
CA HIS A 162 -2.69 -8.15 4.62
C HIS A 162 -2.94 -9.23 5.70
N PRO A 163 -2.59 -8.97 6.97
CA PRO A 163 -2.82 -9.91 8.06
C PRO A 163 -4.32 -10.07 8.41
N ASP A 164 -5.16 -9.37 7.70
CA ASP A 164 -6.62 -9.34 7.77
C ASP A 164 -7.29 -10.55 7.11
N ASP A 165 -6.55 -11.37 6.35
CA ASP A 165 -7.11 -12.53 5.66
C ASP A 165 -7.61 -13.61 6.64
N GLY A 166 -8.90 -13.62 6.91
CA GLY A 166 -9.54 -14.54 7.85
C GLY A 166 -9.48 -16.02 7.46
N ARG A 167 -8.94 -16.38 6.28
CA ARG A 167 -8.57 -17.76 5.95
C ARG A 167 -7.45 -18.26 6.85
N TYR A 168 -6.64 -17.36 7.41
CA TYR A 168 -5.64 -17.62 8.44
C TYR A 168 -6.09 -17.00 9.76
N GLU A 169 -6.77 -17.78 10.60
CA GLU A 169 -7.13 -17.30 11.94
C GLU A 169 -5.86 -17.00 12.74
N ILE A 170 -5.74 -15.79 13.31
CA ILE A 170 -4.59 -15.35 14.09
C ILE A 170 -5.00 -14.66 15.39
N ASP A 171 -4.05 -14.49 16.30
CA ASP A 171 -4.19 -13.65 17.49
C ASP A 171 -3.72 -12.22 17.16
N TYR A 172 -4.67 -11.32 16.95
CA TYR A 172 -4.37 -9.92 16.59
C TYR A 172 -3.66 -9.16 17.71
N GLU A 173 -3.94 -9.47 18.99
CA GLU A 173 -3.22 -8.81 20.07
C GLU A 173 -1.74 -9.22 20.09
N ALA A 174 -1.45 -10.50 19.89
CA ALA A 174 -0.07 -11.00 19.74
C ALA A 174 0.61 -10.40 18.51
N LEU A 175 -0.09 -10.33 17.35
CA LEU A 175 0.43 -9.71 16.12
C LEU A 175 0.86 -8.26 16.34
N VAL A 176 -0.03 -7.44 16.92
CA VAL A 176 0.23 -6.01 17.13
C VAL A 176 1.34 -5.78 18.15
N GLN A 177 1.38 -6.58 19.23
CA GLN A 177 2.47 -6.52 20.20
C GLN A 177 3.81 -6.93 19.58
N GLY A 178 3.81 -7.98 18.74
CA GLY A 178 4.99 -8.39 17.98
C GLY A 178 5.48 -7.30 17.01
N ALA A 179 4.56 -6.66 16.28
CA ALA A 179 4.91 -5.56 15.40
C ALA A 179 5.57 -4.40 16.16
N LYS A 180 5.07 -4.08 17.36
CA LYS A 180 5.69 -3.08 18.25
C LYS A 180 7.07 -3.50 18.72
N GLU A 181 7.23 -4.75 19.17
CA GLU A 181 8.49 -5.29 19.69
C GLU A 181 9.58 -5.28 18.63
N TYR A 182 9.26 -5.74 17.41
CA TYR A 182 10.23 -5.85 16.32
C TYR A 182 10.29 -4.62 15.40
N GLY A 183 9.52 -3.56 15.70
CA GLY A 183 9.53 -2.32 14.93
C GLY A 183 9.01 -2.48 13.51
N LYS A 184 7.99 -3.33 13.31
CA LYS A 184 7.35 -3.57 12.02
C LYS A 184 6.11 -2.71 11.84
N VAL A 185 5.72 -2.50 10.58
CA VAL A 185 4.49 -1.83 10.19
C VAL A 185 3.44 -2.88 9.82
N LEU A 186 2.20 -2.66 10.20
CA LEU A 186 1.08 -3.49 9.77
C LEU A 186 0.38 -2.84 8.58
N GLU A 187 0.08 -3.63 7.58
CA GLU A 187 -0.64 -3.16 6.41
C GLU A 187 -2.15 -3.11 6.67
N LEU A 188 -2.78 -2.03 6.23
CA LEU A 188 -4.21 -1.91 5.99
C LEU A 188 -4.40 -1.99 4.47
N ASN A 189 -4.71 -3.18 3.98
CA ASN A 189 -4.75 -3.47 2.55
C ASN A 189 -6.13 -3.14 1.97
N ASN A 190 -6.19 -2.15 1.07
CA ASN A 190 -7.46 -1.70 0.50
C ASN A 190 -8.14 -2.79 -0.33
N HIS A 191 -7.35 -3.58 -1.09
CA HIS A 191 -7.90 -4.65 -1.94
C HIS A 191 -8.58 -5.76 -1.11
N SER A 192 -8.11 -6.04 0.11
CA SER A 192 -8.73 -7.04 1.00
C SER A 192 -10.21 -6.78 1.28
N MET A 193 -10.60 -5.52 1.28
CA MET A 193 -11.97 -5.09 1.58
C MET A 193 -12.87 -4.98 0.36
N GLU A 194 -12.36 -5.25 -0.85
CA GLU A 194 -13.15 -5.20 -2.08
C GLU A 194 -14.13 -6.37 -2.14
N PRO A 195 -15.34 -6.16 -2.69
CA PRO A 195 -16.40 -7.18 -2.68
C PRO A 195 -16.08 -8.47 -3.43
N ASP A 196 -15.15 -8.42 -4.39
CA ASP A 196 -14.71 -9.55 -5.22
C ASP A 196 -13.38 -10.15 -4.75
N CYS A 197 -12.81 -9.65 -3.66
CA CYS A 197 -11.63 -10.21 -3.04
C CYS A 197 -11.93 -11.57 -2.38
N ASN A 198 -10.98 -12.51 -2.49
CA ASN A 198 -11.13 -13.86 -1.92
C ASN A 198 -10.73 -13.93 -0.42
N ARG A 199 -10.20 -12.87 0.17
CA ARG A 199 -9.88 -12.79 1.60
C ARG A 199 -11.16 -12.75 2.42
N GLN A 200 -11.17 -13.41 3.57
CA GLN A 200 -12.39 -13.58 4.38
C GLN A 200 -12.35 -12.67 5.61
N ASN A 201 -13.50 -12.09 5.97
CA ASN A 201 -13.67 -11.27 7.17
C ASN A 201 -12.70 -10.09 7.28
N ALA A 202 -12.15 -9.60 6.16
CA ALA A 202 -11.08 -8.59 6.16
C ALA A 202 -11.46 -7.33 6.94
N VAL A 203 -12.65 -6.78 6.72
CA VAL A 203 -13.11 -5.55 7.39
C VAL A 203 -13.19 -5.70 8.92
N GLU A 204 -13.69 -6.83 9.41
CA GLU A 204 -13.80 -7.12 10.84
C GLU A 204 -12.43 -7.34 11.47
N ASN A 205 -11.57 -8.04 10.76
CA ASN A 205 -10.20 -8.33 11.19
C ASN A 205 -9.35 -7.04 11.22
N ASP A 206 -9.45 -6.21 10.19
CA ASP A 206 -8.80 -4.89 10.16
C ASP A 206 -9.30 -3.99 11.28
N ARG A 207 -10.61 -4.02 11.58
CA ARG A 207 -11.16 -3.26 12.71
C ARG A 207 -10.51 -3.68 14.01
N GLU A 208 -10.41 -4.98 14.30
CA GLU A 208 -9.77 -5.50 15.51
C GLU A 208 -8.29 -5.09 15.55
N MET A 209 -7.57 -5.29 14.45
CA MET A 209 -6.16 -4.91 14.31
C MET A 209 -5.95 -3.41 14.57
N LEU A 210 -6.76 -2.54 13.96
CA LEU A 210 -6.63 -1.09 14.09
C LEU A 210 -6.93 -0.59 15.51
N GLU A 211 -7.94 -1.14 16.19
CA GLU A 211 -8.21 -0.79 17.58
C GLU A 211 -7.05 -1.20 18.51
N LEU A 212 -6.42 -2.34 18.24
CA LEU A 212 -5.20 -2.77 18.94
C LEU A 212 -4.00 -1.89 18.58
N CYS A 213 -3.83 -1.51 17.31
CA CYS A 213 -2.80 -0.57 16.88
C CYS A 213 -2.94 0.78 17.58
N LYS A 214 -4.16 1.29 17.72
CA LYS A 214 -4.48 2.50 18.46
C LYS A 214 -4.13 2.36 19.96
N LYS A 215 -4.52 1.24 20.58
CA LYS A 215 -4.21 0.93 21.99
C LYS A 215 -2.70 0.86 22.27
N TYR A 216 -1.96 0.19 21.39
CA TYR A 216 -0.52 -0.06 21.57
C TYR A 216 0.38 0.96 20.88
N GLN A 217 -0.19 1.94 20.16
CA GLN A 217 0.53 2.96 19.40
C GLN A 217 1.47 2.34 18.33
N VAL A 218 0.93 1.40 17.55
CA VAL A 218 1.62 0.74 16.43
C VAL A 218 1.21 1.42 15.13
N PRO A 219 2.16 1.83 14.27
CA PRO A 219 1.84 2.47 13.02
C PRO A 219 1.31 1.47 11.98
N VAL A 220 0.50 2.00 11.06
CA VAL A 220 -0.01 1.28 9.91
C VAL A 220 0.34 2.00 8.60
N VAL A 221 0.34 1.26 7.52
CA VAL A 221 0.43 1.78 6.15
C VAL A 221 -0.80 1.32 5.38
N MET A 222 -1.44 2.22 4.63
CA MET A 222 -2.47 1.87 3.65
C MET A 222 -1.79 1.54 2.34
N ASP A 223 -2.08 0.38 1.78
CA ASP A 223 -1.56 -0.03 0.48
C ASP A 223 -2.69 -0.53 -0.43
N SER A 224 -2.52 -0.36 -1.74
CA SER A 224 -3.55 -0.71 -2.73
C SER A 224 -3.50 -2.18 -3.13
N ASP A 225 -2.34 -2.83 -3.04
CA ASP A 225 -2.08 -4.16 -3.61
C ASP A 225 -2.40 -4.22 -5.11
N ALA A 226 -2.05 -3.12 -5.80
CA ALA A 226 -2.45 -2.88 -7.19
C ALA A 226 -1.78 -3.86 -8.16
N HIS A 227 -2.59 -4.62 -8.89
CA HIS A 227 -2.20 -5.52 -9.97
C HIS A 227 -2.45 -4.92 -11.37
N PHE A 228 -2.94 -3.68 -11.40
CA PHE A 228 -3.17 -2.88 -12.60
C PHE A 228 -2.97 -1.40 -12.26
N ASP A 229 -2.45 -0.61 -13.17
CA ASP A 229 -2.05 0.77 -12.91
C ASP A 229 -3.17 1.70 -12.42
N LEU A 230 -4.40 1.47 -12.86
CA LEU A 230 -5.56 2.26 -12.41
C LEU A 230 -5.86 2.07 -10.91
N LEU A 231 -5.43 0.97 -10.31
CA LEU A 231 -5.67 0.66 -8.89
C LEU A 231 -4.64 1.29 -7.95
N ILE A 232 -3.52 1.83 -8.46
CA ILE A 232 -2.50 2.50 -7.65
C ILE A 232 -3.14 3.66 -6.89
N GLY A 233 -2.88 3.73 -5.58
CA GLY A 233 -3.37 4.82 -4.75
C GLY A 233 -4.88 4.81 -4.48
N GLU A 234 -5.58 3.74 -4.85
CA GLU A 234 -6.98 3.54 -4.48
C GLU A 234 -7.04 3.08 -3.01
N PHE A 235 -7.47 3.99 -2.13
CA PHE A 235 -7.47 3.77 -0.67
C PHE A 235 -8.82 4.07 -0.03
N ASP A 236 -9.89 4.17 -0.80
CA ASP A 236 -11.17 4.67 -0.29
C ASP A 236 -11.78 3.77 0.79
N LEU A 237 -11.64 2.45 0.67
CA LEU A 237 -12.14 1.50 1.68
C LEU A 237 -11.32 1.60 2.97
N ALA A 238 -9.99 1.66 2.85
CA ALA A 238 -9.07 1.82 3.97
C ALA A 238 -9.31 3.15 4.69
N ARG A 239 -9.41 4.27 3.98
CA ARG A 239 -9.74 5.59 4.55
C ARG A 239 -11.07 5.58 5.29
N ASN A 240 -12.10 5.04 4.67
CA ASN A 240 -13.43 4.96 5.28
C ASN A 240 -13.42 4.15 6.59
N LEU A 241 -12.59 3.11 6.69
CA LEU A 241 -12.44 2.35 7.92
C LEU A 241 -11.70 3.15 8.98
N LEU A 242 -10.58 3.81 8.63
CA LEU A 242 -9.85 4.69 9.55
C LEU A 242 -10.71 5.84 10.09
N GLU A 243 -11.53 6.46 9.22
CA GLU A 243 -12.46 7.53 9.61
C GLU A 243 -13.52 7.03 10.59
N LYS A 244 -14.13 5.86 10.32
CA LYS A 244 -15.13 5.25 11.20
C LYS A 244 -14.58 4.92 12.60
N LEU A 245 -13.29 4.61 12.68
CA LEU A 245 -12.61 4.28 13.95
C LEU A 245 -11.99 5.50 14.62
N ASP A 246 -12.07 6.68 14.01
CA ASP A 246 -11.31 7.87 14.44
C ASP A 246 -9.85 7.51 14.77
N PHE A 247 -9.19 6.88 13.80
CA PHE A 247 -7.83 6.37 13.98
C PHE A 247 -6.83 7.55 14.06
N PRO A 248 -5.79 7.50 14.91
CA PRO A 248 -4.82 8.58 15.02
C PRO A 248 -4.02 8.80 13.71
N ASP A 249 -4.08 10.02 13.16
CA ASP A 249 -3.41 10.36 11.89
C ASP A 249 -1.89 10.15 11.96
N GLU A 250 -1.28 10.37 13.14
CA GLU A 250 0.15 10.20 13.36
C GLU A 250 0.62 8.74 13.25
N LEU A 251 -0.30 7.77 13.37
CA LEU A 251 -0.01 6.36 13.19
C LEU A 251 -0.18 5.89 11.74
N VAL A 252 -0.73 6.71 10.84
CA VAL A 252 -0.84 6.41 9.41
C VAL A 252 0.40 6.94 8.69
N LEU A 253 1.25 6.04 8.19
CA LEU A 253 2.55 6.41 7.63
C LEU A 253 2.46 7.02 6.23
N ASN A 254 1.33 6.88 5.54
CA ASN A 254 1.12 7.39 4.17
C ASN A 254 1.19 8.91 4.04
N ARG A 255 1.07 9.65 5.13
CA ARG A 255 0.96 11.11 5.16
C ARG A 255 2.21 11.84 4.68
N SER A 256 3.39 11.23 4.72
CA SER A 256 4.63 11.83 4.26
C SER A 256 5.74 10.80 4.06
N VAL A 257 6.70 11.12 3.19
CA VAL A 257 7.91 10.32 2.98
C VAL A 257 8.71 10.19 4.28
N ASP A 258 8.78 11.25 5.10
CA ASP A 258 9.50 11.22 6.38
C ASP A 258 8.90 10.23 7.39
N ALA A 259 7.58 10.03 7.36
CA ALA A 259 6.91 9.09 8.27
C ALA A 259 7.35 7.64 8.01
N ILE A 260 7.48 7.24 6.74
CA ILE A 260 7.86 5.87 6.35
C ILE A 260 9.38 5.62 6.36
N ARG A 261 10.20 6.67 6.23
CA ARG A 261 11.67 6.58 6.03
C ARG A 261 12.38 5.66 7.01
N ARG A 262 11.96 5.62 8.27
CA ARG A 262 12.59 4.79 9.31
C ARG A 262 12.17 3.31 9.26
N TYR A 263 11.16 2.99 8.47
CA TYR A 263 10.59 1.65 8.37
C TYR A 263 10.96 0.91 7.09
N VAL A 264 11.69 1.54 6.19
CA VAL A 264 12.19 0.93 4.95
C VAL A 264 13.70 0.71 5.02
N ASN A 265 14.22 -0.25 4.26
CA ASN A 265 15.64 -0.63 4.29
C ASN A 265 16.50 0.44 3.61
N ARG A 266 15.95 1.13 2.60
CA ARG A 266 16.65 2.19 1.90
C ARG A 266 16.41 3.54 2.57
N LYS A 267 17.47 4.34 2.67
CA LYS A 267 17.35 5.75 3.03
C LYS A 267 16.79 6.53 1.84
N ILE A 268 15.60 7.07 1.97
CA ILE A 268 14.86 7.91 1.00
C ILE A 268 14.72 9.34 1.50
#